data_6adda55d6db208e8c6d4e95d974382dd
#
_entry.id   6adda55d6db208e8c6d4e95d974382dd
#
_cell.length_a   1.000
_cell.length_b   1.000
_cell.length_c   1.000
_cell.angle_alpha   90.00
_cell.angle_beta   90.00
_cell.angle_gamma   90.00
#
_symmetry.space_group_name_H-M   'P 1'
#
loop_
_entity.id
_entity.type
_entity.pdbx_description
1 polymer ?
#
loop_
_entity_poly.entity_id
_entity_poly.type
_entity_poly.pdbx_seq_one_letter_code
_entity_poly.pdbx_strand_id
1 'polypeptide(L)'
;SIEKKWKEIGVVVGTTSTDTFEFVISDLSASVGDIVITKSSTPLTKNVLVWGRIVWMERTNPTFPSEFAAELARENLDMNETIGMSGAEHLRSEVQIMGCTDASKSESDDIILEPLNYPVKPANKVMTPDVKILNKLLSGNLKKDKPIPIGSLINRKDVEIFFKGESLC
;
A
#
# COMPACT_ATOMS: atom_id res chain seq x y z
N SER A 1 0.16 -8.23 20.12
CA SER A 1 -0.54 -7.20 19.34
C SER A 1 -0.41 -7.48 17.85
N ILE A 2 -1.44 -7.15 17.10
CA ILE A 2 -1.50 -7.29 15.63
C ILE A 2 -0.28 -6.64 14.96
N GLU A 3 0.18 -5.53 15.49
CA GLU A 3 1.25 -4.71 14.92
C GLU A 3 2.60 -5.42 14.76
N LYS A 4 2.88 -6.44 15.56
CA LYS A 4 4.17 -7.17 15.51
C LYS A 4 4.32 -8.08 14.29
N LYS A 5 3.24 -8.35 13.56
CA LYS A 5 3.24 -9.26 12.41
C LYS A 5 3.23 -8.56 11.05
N TRP A 6 3.10 -7.24 11.04
CA TRP A 6 3.02 -6.48 9.81
C TRP A 6 4.38 -5.96 9.40
N LYS A 7 4.67 -6.11 8.13
CA LYS A 7 5.93 -5.66 7.55
C LYS A 7 5.83 -4.20 7.13
N GLU A 8 6.71 -3.36 7.65
CA GLU A 8 6.85 -1.97 7.20
C GLU A 8 7.48 -1.93 5.82
N ILE A 9 6.86 -1.23 4.88
CA ILE A 9 7.31 -1.14 3.49
C ILE A 9 7.58 0.28 3.03
N GLY A 10 7.22 1.28 3.80
CA GLY A 10 7.45 2.67 3.41
C GLY A 10 6.86 3.69 4.36
N VAL A 11 6.86 4.93 3.91
CA VAL A 11 6.43 6.10 4.68
C VAL A 11 5.57 7.02 3.82
N VAL A 12 4.45 7.50 4.36
CA VAL A 12 3.55 8.44 3.70
C VAL A 12 4.26 9.78 3.45
N VAL A 13 4.14 10.29 2.23
CA VAL A 13 4.78 11.55 1.82
C VAL A 13 3.77 12.46 1.12
N GLY A 14 4.10 13.74 1.06
CA GLY A 14 3.35 14.72 0.28
C GLY A 14 1.96 15.03 0.81
N THR A 15 1.07 15.34 -0.09
CA THR A 15 -0.32 15.70 0.21
C THR A 15 -1.19 14.47 0.30
N THR A 16 -2.03 14.41 1.32
CA THR A 16 -2.98 13.32 1.54
C THR A 16 -4.41 13.82 1.44
N SER A 17 -5.31 12.92 1.07
CA SER A 17 -6.75 13.18 1.06
C SER A 17 -7.50 12.01 1.69
N THR A 18 -8.82 12.09 1.73
CA THR A 18 -9.65 10.96 2.18
C THR A 18 -9.77 9.84 1.14
N ASP A 19 -9.33 10.10 -0.10
CA ASP A 19 -9.41 9.13 -1.20
C ASP A 19 -8.06 8.49 -1.52
N THR A 20 -6.96 9.26 -1.40
CA THR A 20 -5.63 8.82 -1.82
C THR A 20 -4.55 9.33 -0.90
N PHE A 21 -3.46 8.61 -0.86
CA PHE A 21 -2.18 9.09 -0.33
C PHE A 21 -1.02 8.50 -1.13
N GLU A 22 0.13 9.16 -1.05
CA GLU A 22 1.36 8.65 -1.64
C GLU A 22 2.33 8.20 -0.54
N PHE A 23 3.16 7.23 -0.85
CA PHE A 23 4.24 6.83 0.03
C PHE A 23 5.50 6.46 -0.75
N VAL A 24 6.64 6.62 -0.11
CA VAL A 24 7.92 6.18 -0.63
C VAL A 24 8.20 4.78 -0.11
N ILE A 25 8.50 3.86 -1.02
CA ILE A 25 8.76 2.47 -0.71
C ILE A 25 10.21 2.29 -0.27
N SER A 26 10.41 1.70 0.90
CA SER A 26 11.71 1.29 1.41
C SER A 26 12.03 -0.19 1.13
N ASP A 27 11.00 -0.98 0.84
CA ASP A 27 11.12 -2.41 0.58
C ASP A 27 10.52 -2.73 -0.80
N LEU A 28 11.35 -3.27 -1.68
CA LEU A 28 11.00 -3.56 -3.07
C LEU A 28 10.04 -4.74 -3.24
N SER A 29 9.55 -5.34 -2.16
CA SER A 29 8.59 -6.45 -2.24
C SER A 29 7.16 -6.03 -2.60
N ALA A 30 6.83 -4.74 -2.50
CA ALA A 30 5.51 -4.22 -2.83
C ALA A 30 5.35 -3.97 -4.33
N SER A 31 4.14 -4.17 -4.83
CA SER A 31 3.80 -3.97 -6.25
C SER A 31 2.39 -3.41 -6.42
N VAL A 32 2.10 -2.91 -7.62
CA VAL A 32 0.76 -2.43 -7.98
C VAL A 32 -0.25 -3.56 -7.77
N GLY A 33 -1.37 -3.24 -7.13
CA GLY A 33 -2.41 -4.18 -6.76
C GLY A 33 -2.34 -4.65 -5.31
N ASP A 34 -1.22 -4.48 -4.64
CA ASP A 34 -1.07 -4.90 -3.24
C ASP A 34 -1.92 -4.05 -2.29
N ILE A 35 -2.45 -4.71 -1.25
CA ILE A 35 -3.16 -4.05 -0.17
C ILE A 35 -2.15 -3.62 0.89
N VAL A 36 -2.28 -2.38 1.32
CA VAL A 36 -1.43 -1.77 2.36
C VAL A 36 -2.28 -1.17 3.47
N ILE A 37 -1.66 -1.02 4.63
CA ILE A 37 -2.28 -0.43 5.80
C ILE A 37 -1.39 0.69 6.32
N THR A 38 -2.01 1.79 6.74
CA THR A 38 -1.33 2.80 7.54
C THR A 38 -2.15 3.11 8.78
N LYS A 39 -1.45 3.35 9.89
CA LYS A 39 -2.09 3.72 11.15
C LYS A 39 -2.28 5.23 11.17
N SER A 40 -3.47 5.68 11.53
CA SER A 40 -3.78 7.09 11.57
C SER A 40 -4.65 7.44 12.78
N SER A 41 -4.98 8.69 12.92
CA SER A 41 -5.91 9.18 13.92
C SER A 41 -6.84 10.22 13.31
N THR A 42 -8.07 10.22 13.75
CA THR A 42 -9.06 11.26 13.42
C THR A 42 -9.38 12.06 14.67
N PRO A 43 -10.04 13.22 14.54
CA PRO A 43 -10.49 13.98 15.73
C PRO A 43 -11.40 13.19 16.67
N LEU A 44 -12.15 12.23 16.13
CA LEU A 44 -13.09 11.41 16.89
C LEU A 44 -12.51 10.07 17.34
N THR A 45 -11.52 9.55 16.62
CA THR A 45 -10.96 8.21 16.87
C THR A 45 -9.45 8.27 16.86
N LYS A 46 -8.83 7.92 17.99
CA LYS A 46 -7.37 8.03 18.17
C LYS A 46 -6.56 6.98 17.39
N ASN A 47 -7.13 5.81 17.16
CA ASN A 47 -6.43 4.71 16.51
C ASN A 47 -7.29 4.15 15.38
N VAL A 48 -6.95 4.53 14.16
CA VAL A 48 -7.63 4.10 12.95
C VAL A 48 -6.63 3.39 12.07
N LEU A 49 -7.02 2.25 11.52
CA LEU A 49 -6.28 1.57 10.45
C LEU A 49 -6.91 1.96 9.13
N VAL A 50 -6.11 2.56 8.27
CA VAL A 50 -6.53 2.94 6.93
C VAL A 50 -6.04 1.89 5.95
N TRP A 51 -6.97 1.34 5.19
CA TRP A 51 -6.74 0.29 4.21
C TRP A 51 -6.77 0.86 2.81
N GLY A 52 -5.81 0.48 1.99
CA GLY A 52 -5.77 0.95 0.62
C GLY A 52 -5.11 -0.06 -0.30
N ARG A 53 -5.17 0.24 -1.58
CA ARG A 53 -4.55 -0.55 -2.64
C ARG A 53 -3.59 0.31 -3.43
N ILE A 54 -2.39 -0.21 -3.70
CA ILE A 54 -1.43 0.45 -4.58
C ILE A 54 -1.99 0.43 -6.01
N VAL A 55 -2.20 1.61 -6.58
CA VAL A 55 -2.76 1.75 -7.94
C VAL A 55 -1.74 2.28 -8.93
N TRP A 56 -0.62 2.82 -8.45
CA TRP A 56 0.39 3.43 -9.30
C TRP A 56 1.74 3.43 -8.60
N MET A 57 2.81 3.22 -9.37
CA MET A 57 4.18 3.26 -8.88
C MET A 57 5.08 3.97 -9.87
N GLU A 58 6.01 4.77 -9.36
CA GLU A 58 7.01 5.47 -10.15
C GLU A 58 8.39 5.34 -9.51
N ARG A 59 9.37 5.06 -10.36
CA ARG A 59 10.77 5.01 -9.96
C ARG A 59 11.44 6.30 -10.40
N THR A 60 12.02 7.03 -9.46
CA THR A 60 12.69 8.30 -9.72
C THR A 60 14.08 8.29 -9.11
N ASN A 61 15.03 8.74 -9.87
CA ASN A 61 16.39 9.05 -9.37
C ASN A 61 16.69 10.52 -9.68
N PRO A 62 16.56 11.42 -8.70
CA PRO A 62 16.77 12.85 -8.94
C PRO A 62 18.22 13.21 -9.26
N THR A 63 19.19 12.34 -8.93
CA THR A 63 20.60 12.55 -9.29
C THR A 63 20.94 12.03 -10.68
N PHE A 64 19.95 11.39 -11.37
CA PHE A 64 20.13 10.81 -12.69
C PHE A 64 18.99 11.24 -13.63
N PRO A 65 18.92 12.53 -14.00
CA PRO A 65 17.89 13.02 -14.90
C PRO A 65 18.07 12.45 -16.31
N SER A 66 16.97 12.43 -17.08
CA SER A 66 16.96 11.83 -18.42
C SER A 66 17.99 12.43 -19.39
N GLU A 67 18.32 13.70 -19.23
CA GLU A 67 19.35 14.39 -20.01
C GLU A 67 20.73 13.78 -19.75
N PHE A 68 21.05 13.53 -18.49
CA PHE A 68 22.30 12.89 -18.08
C PHE A 68 22.39 11.45 -18.55
N ALA A 69 21.27 10.72 -18.51
CA ALA A 69 21.18 9.35 -19.02
C ALA A 69 21.47 9.27 -20.51
N ALA A 70 20.95 10.21 -21.31
CA ALA A 70 21.21 10.28 -22.74
C ALA A 70 22.70 10.51 -23.05
N GLU A 71 23.38 11.34 -22.24
CA GLU A 71 24.79 11.61 -22.38
C GLU A 71 25.65 10.38 -22.02
N LEU A 72 25.34 9.69 -20.94
CA LEU A 72 26.01 8.44 -20.57
C LEU A 72 25.82 7.34 -21.61
N ALA A 73 24.64 7.24 -22.21
CA ALA A 73 24.37 6.28 -23.28
C ALA A 73 25.26 6.52 -24.51
N ARG A 74 25.55 7.80 -24.83
CA ARG A 74 26.47 8.15 -25.91
C ARG A 74 27.92 7.77 -25.61
N GLU A 75 28.32 7.78 -24.34
CA GLU A 75 29.66 7.41 -23.88
C GLU A 75 29.84 5.93 -23.61
N ASN A 76 28.80 5.09 -23.85
CA ASN A 76 28.81 3.64 -23.59
C ASN A 76 29.15 3.25 -22.15
N LEU A 77 28.78 4.10 -21.19
CA LEU A 77 28.95 3.79 -19.78
C LEU A 77 27.86 2.85 -19.27
N ASP A 78 28.20 2.02 -18.30
CA ASP A 78 27.22 1.15 -17.65
C ASP A 78 26.32 1.98 -16.75
N MET A 79 25.08 2.20 -17.20
CA MET A 79 24.08 2.99 -16.47
C MET A 79 23.67 2.34 -15.16
N ASN A 80 23.61 1.02 -15.09
CA ASN A 80 23.24 0.31 -13.87
C ASN A 80 24.29 0.49 -12.77
N GLU A 81 25.57 0.42 -13.12
CA GLU A 81 26.66 0.64 -12.19
C GLU A 81 26.65 2.09 -11.68
N THR A 82 26.44 3.06 -12.57
CA THR A 82 26.38 4.48 -12.22
C THR A 82 25.19 4.79 -11.30
N ILE A 83 24.01 4.24 -11.57
CA ILE A 83 22.81 4.40 -10.74
C ILE A 83 23.02 3.77 -9.36
N GLY A 84 23.62 2.58 -9.29
CA GLY A 84 23.95 1.93 -8.03
C GLY A 84 24.89 2.75 -7.15
N MET A 85 25.82 3.47 -7.77
CA MET A 85 26.75 4.36 -7.06
C MET A 85 26.09 5.63 -6.53
N SER A 86 25.05 6.14 -7.18
CA SER A 86 24.38 7.38 -6.76
C SER A 86 23.48 7.20 -5.53
N GLY A 87 22.97 6.01 -5.25
CA GLY A 87 22.19 5.68 -4.06
C GLY A 87 20.90 6.47 -3.87
N ALA A 88 20.45 7.23 -4.89
CA ALA A 88 19.37 8.20 -4.76
C ALA A 88 18.06 7.74 -5.43
N GLU A 89 17.92 6.46 -5.70
CA GLU A 89 16.72 5.91 -6.32
C GLU A 89 15.57 5.87 -5.33
N HIS A 90 14.44 6.46 -5.73
CA HIS A 90 13.20 6.45 -4.95
C HIS A 90 12.10 5.74 -5.71
N LEU A 91 11.38 4.87 -5.03
CA LEU A 91 10.18 4.23 -5.54
C LEU A 91 8.98 4.84 -4.82
N ARG A 92 8.19 5.62 -5.52
CA ARG A 92 7.01 6.31 -5.01
C ARG A 92 5.76 5.61 -5.49
N SER A 93 4.77 5.47 -4.63
CA SER A 93 3.52 4.79 -4.93
C SER A 93 2.33 5.64 -4.53
N GLU A 94 1.26 5.54 -5.31
CA GLU A 94 -0.04 6.09 -4.96
C GLU A 94 -0.96 4.96 -4.49
N VAL A 95 -1.66 5.23 -3.39
CA VAL A 95 -2.62 4.31 -2.78
C VAL A 95 -4.02 4.90 -2.89
N GLN A 96 -4.93 4.10 -3.43
CA GLN A 96 -6.35 4.40 -3.36
C GLN A 96 -6.91 3.82 -2.07
N ILE A 97 -7.52 4.67 -1.25
CA ILE A 97 -8.07 4.28 0.05
C ILE A 97 -9.36 3.48 -0.17
N MET A 98 -9.44 2.33 0.48
CA MET A 98 -10.62 1.46 0.47
C MET A 98 -11.57 1.78 1.63
N GLY A 99 -11.03 2.24 2.73
CA GLY A 99 -11.77 2.55 3.94
C GLY A 99 -10.89 2.45 5.18
N CYS A 100 -11.52 2.52 6.33
CA CYS A 100 -10.82 2.44 7.62
C CYS A 100 -11.54 1.54 8.61
N THR A 101 -10.78 1.10 9.61
CA THR A 101 -11.30 0.32 10.74
C THR A 101 -10.76 0.88 12.04
N ASP A 102 -11.50 0.69 13.13
CA ASP A 102 -11.03 1.05 14.46
C ASP A 102 -10.01 0.01 14.93
N ALA A 103 -8.78 0.47 15.20
CA ALA A 103 -7.69 -0.40 15.62
C ALA A 103 -7.90 -1.02 17.02
N SER A 104 -8.81 -0.46 17.82
CA SER A 104 -9.12 -0.97 19.15
C SER A 104 -10.08 -2.17 19.13
N LYS A 105 -10.73 -2.43 18.01
CA LYS A 105 -11.63 -3.58 17.88
C LYS A 105 -10.86 -4.89 17.87
N SER A 106 -11.48 -5.89 18.47
CA SER A 106 -10.89 -7.19 18.71
C SER A 106 -10.40 -7.90 17.44
N GLU A 107 -9.29 -8.62 17.57
CA GLU A 107 -8.73 -9.47 16.52
C GLU A 107 -9.68 -10.57 16.03
N SER A 108 -10.71 -10.88 16.81
CA SER A 108 -11.67 -11.95 16.50
C SER A 108 -12.79 -11.55 15.56
N ASP A 109 -13.00 -10.24 15.37
CA ASP A 109 -14.10 -9.76 14.56
C ASP A 109 -13.74 -9.65 13.09
N ASP A 110 -14.73 -9.83 12.21
CA ASP A 110 -14.58 -9.57 10.78
C ASP A 110 -14.19 -8.10 10.57
N ILE A 111 -13.28 -7.87 9.63
CA ILE A 111 -12.88 -6.51 9.28
C ILE A 111 -13.89 -5.90 8.33
N ILE A 112 -14.58 -4.88 8.82
CA ILE A 112 -15.59 -4.15 8.07
C ILE A 112 -15.08 -2.75 7.84
N LEU A 113 -14.94 -2.36 6.57
CA LEU A 113 -14.44 -1.05 6.19
C LEU A 113 -15.54 0.00 6.30
N GLU A 114 -15.21 1.08 6.99
CA GLU A 114 -16.01 2.29 7.03
C GLU A 114 -15.34 3.38 6.19
N PRO A 115 -16.10 4.35 5.67
CA PRO A 115 -15.50 5.46 4.93
C PRO A 115 -14.52 6.25 5.78
N LEU A 116 -13.37 6.59 5.21
CA LEU A 116 -12.41 7.48 5.85
C LEU A 116 -12.89 8.92 5.68
N ASN A 117 -13.00 9.66 6.78
CA ASN A 117 -13.47 11.04 6.78
C ASN A 117 -12.41 12.07 7.18
N TYR A 118 -11.17 11.63 7.32
CA TYR A 118 -10.06 12.50 7.69
C TYR A 118 -8.76 12.01 7.04
N PRO A 119 -7.96 12.90 6.41
CA PRO A 119 -6.74 12.47 5.71
C PRO A 119 -5.72 11.84 6.65
N VAL A 120 -4.95 10.88 6.14
CA VAL A 120 -3.83 10.30 6.87
C VAL A 120 -2.72 11.34 7.04
N LYS A 121 -1.92 11.19 8.10
CA LYS A 121 -0.82 12.11 8.35
C LYS A 121 0.40 11.74 7.52
N PRO A 122 1.09 12.71 6.90
CA PRO A 122 2.42 12.49 6.35
C PRO A 122 3.38 11.94 7.41
N ALA A 123 4.39 11.20 6.98
CA ALA A 123 5.37 10.51 7.81
C ALA A 123 4.84 9.25 8.54
N ASN A 124 3.57 8.91 8.42
CA ASN A 124 3.06 7.64 8.93
C ASN A 124 3.67 6.46 8.18
N LYS A 125 3.89 5.37 8.91
CA LYS A 125 4.42 4.13 8.34
C LYS A 125 3.36 3.42 7.52
N VAL A 126 3.75 2.89 6.37
CA VAL A 126 2.92 2.04 5.52
C VAL A 126 3.39 0.60 5.68
N MET A 127 2.45 -0.30 5.90
CA MET A 127 2.71 -1.71 6.20
C MET A 127 1.90 -2.62 5.29
N THR A 128 2.40 -3.83 5.07
CA THR A 128 1.63 -4.89 4.43
C THR A 128 0.98 -5.75 5.51
N PRO A 129 -0.33 -6.03 5.41
CA PRO A 129 -1.00 -6.93 6.33
C PRO A 129 -0.57 -8.38 6.10
N ASP A 130 -0.71 -9.22 7.12
CA ASP A 130 -0.52 -10.65 6.96
C ASP A 130 -1.71 -11.32 6.25
N VAL A 131 -1.52 -12.58 5.84
CA VAL A 131 -2.54 -13.35 5.11
C VAL A 131 -3.83 -13.49 5.90
N LYS A 132 -3.74 -13.70 7.22
CA LYS A 132 -4.91 -13.87 8.08
C LYS A 132 -5.78 -12.61 8.09
N ILE A 133 -5.14 -11.47 8.17
CA ILE A 133 -5.82 -10.17 8.17
C ILE A 133 -6.47 -9.91 6.80
N LEU A 134 -5.77 -10.22 5.71
CA LEU A 134 -6.34 -10.10 4.36
C LEU A 134 -7.58 -10.97 4.18
N ASN A 135 -7.54 -12.20 4.67
CA ASN A 135 -8.69 -13.11 4.61
C ASN A 135 -9.88 -12.59 5.44
N LYS A 136 -9.64 -12.02 6.61
CA LYS A 136 -10.69 -11.38 7.41
C LYS A 136 -11.30 -10.18 6.70
N LEU A 137 -10.48 -9.36 6.06
CA LEU A 137 -10.95 -8.22 5.26
C LEU A 137 -11.87 -8.70 4.13
N LEU A 138 -11.46 -9.72 3.41
CA LEU A 138 -12.23 -10.29 2.31
C LEU A 138 -13.57 -10.85 2.79
N SER A 139 -13.57 -11.67 3.83
CA SER A 139 -14.76 -12.26 4.42
C SER A 139 -15.76 -11.22 4.92
N GLY A 140 -15.29 -10.24 5.67
CA GLY A 140 -16.15 -9.21 6.25
C GLY A 140 -16.84 -8.37 5.19
N ASN A 141 -16.14 -8.01 4.13
CA ASN A 141 -16.69 -7.15 3.08
C ASN A 141 -17.58 -7.91 2.09
N LEU A 142 -17.32 -9.18 1.85
CA LEU A 142 -18.21 -10.04 1.06
C LEU A 142 -19.60 -10.19 1.71
N LYS A 143 -19.64 -10.32 3.03
CA LYS A 143 -20.91 -10.37 3.78
C LYS A 143 -21.73 -9.09 3.67
N LYS A 144 -21.09 -7.96 3.42
CA LYS A 144 -21.75 -6.65 3.28
C LYS A 144 -21.95 -6.20 1.84
N ASP A 145 -21.73 -7.07 0.87
CA ASP A 145 -21.83 -6.77 -0.57
C ASP A 145 -20.97 -5.57 -1.03
N LYS A 146 -19.87 -5.30 -0.33
CA LYS A 146 -18.95 -4.26 -0.75
C LYS A 146 -17.95 -4.80 -1.79
N PRO A 147 -17.75 -4.10 -2.92
CA PRO A 147 -16.79 -4.56 -3.91
C PRO A 147 -15.36 -4.45 -3.37
N ILE A 148 -14.64 -5.56 -3.41
CA ILE A 148 -13.21 -5.60 -3.13
C ILE A 148 -12.49 -5.81 -4.46
N PRO A 149 -11.40 -5.08 -4.74
CA PRO A 149 -10.63 -5.29 -5.96
C PRO A 149 -9.86 -6.62 -5.88
N ILE A 150 -10.46 -7.64 -6.44
CA ILE A 150 -9.99 -9.04 -6.38
C ILE A 150 -8.62 -9.20 -7.03
N GLY A 151 -8.33 -8.44 -8.09
CA GLY A 151 -7.05 -8.49 -8.79
C GLY A 151 -5.84 -8.22 -7.89
N SER A 152 -5.99 -7.40 -6.86
CA SER A 152 -4.91 -7.10 -5.92
C SER A 152 -4.57 -8.28 -5.01
N LEU A 153 -5.50 -9.20 -4.76
CA LEU A 153 -5.27 -10.39 -3.94
C LEU A 153 -4.66 -11.54 -4.74
N ILE A 154 -4.94 -11.62 -6.02
CA ILE A 154 -4.42 -12.67 -6.92
C ILE A 154 -2.90 -12.59 -7.06
N ASN A 155 -2.32 -11.41 -6.94
CA ASN A 155 -0.88 -11.20 -7.01
C ASN A 155 -0.12 -11.80 -5.81
N ARG A 156 -0.82 -12.21 -4.77
CA ARG A 156 -0.24 -12.84 -3.59
C ARG A 156 -0.59 -14.32 -3.56
N LYS A 157 0.38 -15.16 -3.88
CA LYS A 157 0.20 -16.62 -3.98
C LYS A 157 -0.13 -17.29 -2.65
N ASP A 158 0.16 -16.62 -1.53
CA ASP A 158 -0.04 -17.10 -0.17
C ASP A 158 -1.42 -16.76 0.40
N VAL A 159 -2.23 -16.01 -0.34
CA VAL A 159 -3.58 -15.65 0.09
C VAL A 159 -4.58 -16.70 -0.40
N GLU A 160 -5.30 -17.31 0.53
CA GLU A 160 -6.43 -18.15 0.21
C GLU A 160 -7.66 -17.30 -0.03
N ILE A 161 -8.15 -17.36 -1.27
CA ILE A 161 -9.32 -16.59 -1.67
C ILE A 161 -10.53 -17.50 -1.65
N PHE A 162 -11.43 -17.27 -0.69
CA PHE A 162 -12.69 -17.99 -0.59
C PHE A 162 -13.78 -17.23 -1.34
N PHE A 163 -14.11 -17.71 -2.53
CA PHE A 163 -15.23 -17.19 -3.28
C PHE A 163 -16.44 -18.10 -3.14
N LYS A 164 -17.60 -17.50 -2.93
CA LYS A 164 -18.86 -18.21 -3.07
C LYS A 164 -19.22 -18.26 -4.56
N GLY A 165 -18.76 -19.33 -5.22
CA GLY A 165 -19.27 -19.74 -6.51
C GLY A 165 -19.26 -18.66 -7.59
N GLU A 166 -20.37 -18.19 -7.98
CA GLU A 166 -20.62 -17.46 -9.22
C GLU A 166 -20.19 -16.00 -9.25
N SER A 167 -19.58 -15.48 -8.20
CA SER A 167 -19.22 -14.06 -8.10
C SER A 167 -17.92 -13.68 -8.84
N LEU A 168 -17.33 -14.62 -9.57
CA LEU A 168 -16.05 -14.45 -10.25
C LEU A 168 -16.12 -14.25 -11.76
N CYS A 169 -17.28 -14.01 -12.26
CA CYS A 169 -17.42 -13.74 -13.69
C CYS A 169 -17.06 -12.31 -14.07
#